data_4f81181f3c7ba722bad784cb0aedea1c
#
_entry.id   4f81181f3c7ba722bad784cb0aedea1c
#
_cell.length_a   1.000
_cell.length_b   1.000
_cell.length_c   1.000
_cell.angle_alpha   90.00
_cell.angle_beta   90.00
_cell.angle_gamma   90.00
#
_symmetry.space_group_name_H-M   'P 1'
#
loop_
_entity.id
_entity.type
_entity.pdbx_description
1 polymer ?
#
loop_
_entity_poly.entity_id
_entity_poly.type
_entity_poly.pdbx_seq_one_letter_code
_entity_poly.pdbx_strand_id
1 'polypeptide(L)'
;IYDRLCMDGYEHISIASLAPDLPCVTFSGLSKSHMIAGYRIGWMILSGNKRCMGDFIYGINMLSNMRLCSNVPAQSIVQTALGGYQSVERYVEPGGRVYEQRNYVYEALNAIDGITAVKPKAAFYIFPKMDVKKFNITDDEQFALDLLHEKRILITRGGGFNWGAPDHFRIVYLPRMGVLREAMADLADFFEHYRQS
;
A
#
# COMPACT_ATOMS: atom_id res chain seq x y z
N ILE A 1 -7.90 3.70 4.31
CA ILE A 1 -6.60 4.06 4.93
C ILE A 1 -5.69 4.88 4.00
N TYR A 2 -5.88 4.78 2.66
CA TYR A 2 -5.12 5.52 1.63
C TYR A 2 -5.95 6.64 0.97
N ASP A 3 -7.08 6.98 1.50
CA ASP A 3 -8.06 7.94 0.97
C ASP A 3 -7.48 9.32 0.64
N ARG A 4 -6.46 9.76 1.39
CA ARG A 4 -5.75 11.03 1.20
C ARG A 4 -4.46 10.93 0.38
N LEU A 5 -4.19 9.77 -0.20
CA LEU A 5 -2.96 9.49 -0.95
C LEU A 5 -3.24 9.27 -2.43
N CYS A 6 -4.31 9.87 -2.94
CA CYS A 6 -4.64 9.85 -4.37
C CYS A 6 -3.77 10.86 -5.13
N MET A 7 -3.42 10.53 -6.37
CA MET A 7 -2.54 11.30 -7.26
C MET A 7 -3.22 11.49 -8.61
N ASP A 8 -2.70 12.40 -9.44
CA ASP A 8 -3.18 12.65 -10.80
C ASP A 8 -4.68 13.03 -10.89
N GLY A 9 -5.22 13.70 -9.87
CA GLY A 9 -6.63 14.11 -9.84
C GLY A 9 -7.62 12.99 -9.53
N TYR A 10 -7.14 11.80 -9.17
CA TYR A 10 -8.05 10.74 -8.70
C TYR A 10 -8.53 11.03 -7.28
N GLU A 11 -9.79 10.68 -7.03
CA GLU A 11 -10.42 10.81 -5.73
C GLU A 11 -10.80 9.45 -5.15
N HIS A 12 -10.73 9.33 -3.83
CA HIS A 12 -11.20 8.14 -3.14
C HIS A 12 -12.73 8.14 -3.05
N ILE A 13 -13.34 7.03 -3.46
CA ILE A 13 -14.78 6.78 -3.29
C ILE A 13 -14.94 5.65 -2.27
N SER A 14 -15.53 5.95 -1.12
CA SER A 14 -15.84 4.94 -0.11
C SER A 14 -16.91 3.98 -0.61
N ILE A 15 -16.72 2.67 -0.43
CA ILE A 15 -17.72 1.67 -0.78
C ILE A 15 -19.06 1.92 -0.06
N ALA A 16 -19.03 2.47 1.14
CA ALA A 16 -20.22 2.84 1.90
C ALA A 16 -21.10 3.90 1.21
N SER A 17 -20.52 4.75 0.36
CA SER A 17 -21.26 5.77 -0.39
C SER A 17 -21.94 5.21 -1.65
N LEU A 18 -21.50 4.05 -2.13
CA LEU A 18 -22.06 3.42 -3.33
C LEU A 18 -23.38 2.68 -3.07
N ALA A 19 -23.60 2.27 -1.82
CA ALA A 19 -24.82 1.58 -1.40
C ALA A 19 -25.21 2.01 0.04
N PRO A 20 -25.71 3.24 0.23
CA PRO A 20 -25.93 3.84 1.54
C PRO A 20 -26.98 3.11 2.40
N ASP A 21 -27.85 2.32 1.78
CA ASP A 21 -28.88 1.53 2.47
C ASP A 21 -28.37 0.16 2.94
N LEU A 22 -27.23 -0.29 2.44
CA LEU A 22 -26.66 -1.58 2.83
C LEU A 22 -25.80 -1.44 4.09
N PRO A 23 -25.81 -2.47 4.98
CA PRO A 23 -24.89 -2.51 6.10
C PRO A 23 -23.44 -2.47 5.61
N CYS A 24 -22.67 -1.51 6.11
CA CYS A 24 -21.29 -1.36 5.74
C CYS A 24 -20.40 -1.14 6.98
N VAL A 25 -19.25 -1.80 6.99
CA VAL A 25 -18.19 -1.62 7.99
C VAL A 25 -16.99 -1.00 7.30
N THR A 26 -16.66 0.22 7.67
CA THR A 26 -15.51 0.96 7.12
C THR A 26 -14.40 1.05 8.15
N PHE A 27 -13.20 0.61 7.78
CA PHE A 27 -12.00 0.74 8.59
C PHE A 27 -11.11 1.85 8.06
N SER A 28 -10.55 2.67 8.96
CA SER A 28 -9.56 3.67 8.60
C SER A 28 -8.62 3.95 9.79
N GLY A 29 -7.67 4.86 9.60
CA GLY A 29 -6.70 5.23 10.62
C GLY A 29 -5.68 6.23 10.12
N LEU A 30 -4.78 6.68 10.99
CA LEU A 30 -3.79 7.70 10.69
C LEU A 30 -2.47 7.13 10.15
N SER A 31 -2.29 5.82 10.17
CA SER A 31 -1.01 5.17 9.85
C SER A 31 -0.45 5.56 8.48
N LYS A 32 -1.31 5.70 7.47
CA LYS A 32 -0.94 5.98 6.08
C LYS A 32 -1.31 7.40 5.66
N SER A 33 -2.57 7.78 5.88
CA SER A 33 -3.08 9.11 5.53
C SER A 33 -2.32 10.27 6.19
N HIS A 34 -1.76 10.05 7.38
CA HIS A 34 -0.97 11.04 8.11
C HIS A 34 0.49 10.60 8.35
N MET A 35 0.92 9.47 7.78
CA MET A 35 2.29 8.92 7.89
C MET A 35 2.76 8.66 9.34
N ILE A 36 1.83 8.38 10.24
CA ILE A 36 2.10 8.16 11.68
C ILE A 36 1.78 6.74 12.12
N ALA A 37 2.25 5.75 11.37
CA ALA A 37 2.00 4.34 11.65
C ALA A 37 2.41 3.90 13.06
N GLY A 38 3.42 4.55 13.66
CA GLY A 38 3.90 4.27 15.01
C GLY A 38 2.92 4.64 16.13
N TYR A 39 1.97 5.53 15.88
CA TYR A 39 0.94 5.90 16.86
C TYR A 39 -0.11 4.81 17.10
N ARG A 40 -0.20 3.82 16.23
CA ARG A 40 -1.09 2.66 16.37
C ARG A 40 -2.55 3.03 16.61
N ILE A 41 -3.09 3.98 15.83
CA ILE A 41 -4.47 4.45 15.95
C ILE A 41 -5.26 4.21 14.68
N GLY A 42 -6.47 3.69 14.85
CA GLY A 42 -7.45 3.47 13.79
C GLY A 42 -8.86 3.44 14.37
N TRP A 43 -9.84 3.41 13.51
CA TRP A 43 -11.25 3.38 13.85
C TRP A 43 -12.04 2.51 12.89
N MET A 44 -13.22 2.14 13.34
CA MET A 44 -14.25 1.45 12.58
C MET A 44 -15.53 2.27 12.59
N ILE A 45 -16.17 2.40 11.44
CA ILE A 45 -17.45 3.11 11.28
C ILE A 45 -18.48 2.11 10.74
N LEU A 46 -19.64 2.06 11.40
CA LEU A 46 -20.80 1.30 10.95
C LEU A 46 -21.79 2.25 10.29
N SER A 47 -22.16 1.98 9.04
CA SER A 47 -23.07 2.79 8.26
C SER A 47 -24.14 1.95 7.57
N GLY A 48 -25.11 2.62 6.94
CA GLY A 48 -26.24 1.96 6.29
C GLY A 48 -27.32 1.45 7.24
N ASN A 49 -28.05 0.43 6.84
CA ASN A 49 -29.14 -0.14 7.62
C ASN A 49 -28.63 -0.97 8.81
N LYS A 50 -28.58 -0.33 9.98
CA LYS A 50 -28.10 -0.95 11.23
C LYS A 50 -29.07 -1.94 11.86
N ARG A 51 -30.34 -2.01 11.39
CA ARG A 51 -31.36 -2.90 12.00
C ARG A 51 -30.97 -4.37 11.90
N CYS A 52 -30.29 -4.77 10.82
CA CYS A 52 -29.79 -6.14 10.64
C CYS A 52 -28.41 -6.40 11.26
N MET A 53 -27.81 -5.39 11.90
CA MET A 53 -26.45 -5.50 12.50
C MET A 53 -26.50 -5.61 14.04
N GLY A 54 -27.67 -5.84 14.65
CA GLY A 54 -27.82 -5.81 16.11
C GLY A 54 -26.82 -6.74 16.84
N ASP A 55 -26.79 -8.01 16.46
CA ASP A 55 -25.90 -9.00 17.10
C ASP A 55 -24.42 -8.71 16.79
N PHE A 56 -24.12 -8.24 15.59
CA PHE A 56 -22.76 -7.81 15.23
C PHE A 56 -22.30 -6.64 16.11
N ILE A 57 -23.13 -5.61 16.27
CA ILE A 57 -22.83 -4.44 17.12
C ILE A 57 -22.65 -4.87 18.57
N TYR A 58 -23.50 -5.75 19.06
CA TYR A 58 -23.39 -6.30 20.42
C TYR A 58 -22.06 -7.04 20.60
N GLY A 59 -21.70 -7.92 19.66
CA GLY A 59 -20.42 -8.64 19.69
C GLY A 59 -19.20 -7.73 19.68
N ILE A 60 -19.20 -6.68 18.84
CA ILE A 60 -18.13 -5.68 18.79
C ILE A 60 -18.00 -4.94 20.12
N ASN A 61 -19.12 -4.54 20.74
CA ASN A 61 -19.11 -3.90 22.04
C ASN A 61 -18.56 -4.82 23.14
N MET A 62 -18.90 -6.10 23.10
CA MET A 62 -18.33 -7.09 24.03
C MET A 62 -16.81 -7.19 23.87
N LEU A 63 -16.30 -7.32 22.63
CA LEU A 63 -14.87 -7.36 22.35
C LEU A 63 -14.17 -6.07 22.80
N SER A 64 -14.80 -4.92 22.58
CA SER A 64 -14.28 -3.63 23.04
C SER A 64 -14.17 -3.57 24.57
N ASN A 65 -15.19 -4.06 25.27
CA ASN A 65 -15.19 -4.13 26.74
C ASN A 65 -14.12 -5.09 27.29
N MET A 66 -13.84 -6.17 26.60
CA MET A 66 -12.75 -7.09 26.96
C MET A 66 -11.37 -6.46 26.77
N ARG A 67 -11.21 -5.62 25.75
CA ARG A 67 -9.94 -4.93 25.46
C ARG A 67 -9.72 -3.73 26.38
N LEU A 68 -10.78 -3.07 26.88
CA LEU A 68 -10.78 -1.87 27.71
C LEU A 68 -10.11 -0.67 27.02
N CYS A 69 -9.13 -0.04 27.68
CA CYS A 69 -8.51 1.18 27.21
C CYS A 69 -7.63 0.95 25.97
N SER A 70 -7.90 1.68 24.90
CA SER A 70 -7.00 1.79 23.77
C SER A 70 -5.91 2.84 24.04
N ASN A 71 -5.00 3.07 23.09
CA ASN A 71 -3.92 4.04 23.19
C ASN A 71 -4.45 5.49 23.32
N VAL A 72 -4.64 5.96 24.55
CA VAL A 72 -5.24 7.28 24.85
C VAL A 72 -4.45 8.44 24.26
N PRO A 73 -3.10 8.50 24.34
CA PRO A 73 -2.34 9.56 23.67
C PRO A 73 -2.58 9.64 22.17
N ALA A 74 -2.69 8.48 21.48
CA ALA A 74 -2.99 8.47 20.06
C ALA A 74 -4.44 8.84 19.74
N GLN A 75 -5.40 8.53 20.62
CA GLN A 75 -6.79 8.96 20.45
C GLN A 75 -6.94 10.48 20.54
N SER A 76 -6.18 11.14 21.42
CA SER A 76 -6.26 12.58 21.64
C SER A 76 -5.86 13.42 20.41
N ILE A 77 -5.03 12.88 19.51
CA ILE A 77 -4.60 13.58 18.30
C ILE A 77 -5.56 13.40 17.10
N VAL A 78 -6.51 12.44 17.16
CA VAL A 78 -7.38 12.10 16.01
C VAL A 78 -8.16 13.33 15.52
N GLN A 79 -8.76 14.07 16.43
CA GLN A 79 -9.53 15.26 16.08
C GLN A 79 -8.67 16.32 15.38
N THR A 80 -7.48 16.59 15.90
CA THR A 80 -6.52 17.54 15.32
C THR A 80 -6.03 17.04 13.96
N ALA A 81 -5.72 15.74 13.84
CA ALA A 81 -5.26 15.16 12.58
C ALA A 81 -6.33 15.23 11.48
N LEU A 82 -7.58 14.96 11.80
CA LEU A 82 -8.67 14.97 10.82
C LEU A 82 -9.18 16.38 10.48
N GLY A 83 -9.24 17.27 11.46
CA GLY A 83 -9.76 18.63 11.30
C GLY A 83 -8.70 19.71 11.05
N GLY A 84 -7.43 19.37 11.21
CA GLY A 84 -6.32 20.31 11.04
C GLY A 84 -5.80 20.39 9.60
N TYR A 85 -4.64 21.03 9.46
CA TYR A 85 -3.97 21.17 8.17
C TYR A 85 -3.51 19.81 7.61
N GLN A 86 -3.88 19.51 6.37
CA GLN A 86 -3.61 18.23 5.72
C GLN A 86 -2.28 18.26 4.96
N SER A 87 -1.16 18.19 5.70
CA SER A 87 0.19 18.25 5.12
C SER A 87 0.51 17.11 4.14
N VAL A 88 -0.21 16.00 4.23
CA VAL A 88 -0.03 14.84 3.34
C VAL A 88 -0.29 15.17 1.87
N GLU A 89 -1.18 16.11 1.57
CA GLU A 89 -1.52 16.56 0.22
C GLU A 89 -0.28 17.01 -0.54
N ARG A 90 0.62 17.73 0.11
CA ARG A 90 1.89 18.18 -0.50
C ARG A 90 2.80 17.05 -0.97
N TYR A 91 2.65 15.84 -0.43
CA TYR A 91 3.48 14.71 -0.83
C TYR A 91 2.97 14.01 -2.09
N VAL A 92 1.68 14.14 -2.39
CA VAL A 92 1.01 13.45 -3.49
C VAL A 92 0.69 14.36 -4.68
N GLU A 93 0.88 15.66 -4.55
CA GLU A 93 0.78 16.64 -5.65
C GLU A 93 2.03 16.64 -6.53
N PRO A 94 1.95 17.14 -7.78
CA PRO A 94 3.12 17.32 -8.64
C PRO A 94 4.24 18.11 -7.94
N GLY A 95 5.47 17.59 -8.00
CA GLY A 95 6.63 18.10 -7.25
C GLY A 95 6.71 17.60 -5.80
N GLY A 96 5.69 16.92 -5.31
CA GLY A 96 5.70 16.28 -3.99
C GLY A 96 6.54 15.01 -3.97
N ARG A 97 7.11 14.71 -2.80
CA ARG A 97 8.07 13.61 -2.65
C ARG A 97 7.51 12.26 -3.13
N VAL A 98 6.29 11.90 -2.71
CA VAL A 98 5.69 10.59 -3.05
C VAL A 98 5.32 10.55 -4.53
N TYR A 99 4.83 11.66 -5.06
CA TYR A 99 4.51 11.82 -6.48
C TYR A 99 5.72 11.58 -7.39
N GLU A 100 6.84 12.25 -7.08
CA GLU A 100 8.08 12.13 -7.85
C GLU A 100 8.71 10.73 -7.72
N GLN A 101 8.70 10.16 -6.53
CA GLN A 101 9.19 8.79 -6.28
C GLN A 101 8.37 7.74 -7.03
N ARG A 102 7.02 7.89 -7.06
CA ARG A 102 6.15 7.03 -7.84
C ARG A 102 6.48 7.10 -9.34
N ASN A 103 6.58 8.31 -9.88
CA ASN A 103 6.85 8.51 -11.30
C ASN A 103 8.19 7.89 -11.68
N TYR A 104 9.24 8.18 -10.92
CA TYR A 104 10.56 7.63 -11.17
C TYR A 104 10.56 6.10 -11.16
N VAL A 105 10.00 5.48 -10.13
CA VAL A 105 9.98 4.00 -10.02
C VAL A 105 9.14 3.38 -11.12
N TYR A 106 8.01 3.99 -11.49
CA TYR A 106 7.17 3.55 -12.60
C TYR A 106 7.94 3.56 -13.94
N GLU A 107 8.63 4.64 -14.24
CA GLU A 107 9.43 4.80 -15.47
C GLU A 107 10.62 3.82 -15.47
N ALA A 108 11.36 3.73 -14.37
CA ALA A 108 12.50 2.84 -14.25
C ALA A 108 12.12 1.36 -14.42
N LEU A 109 11.02 0.92 -13.82
CA LEU A 109 10.54 -0.47 -13.98
C LEU A 109 10.13 -0.79 -15.42
N ASN A 110 9.40 0.11 -16.07
CA ASN A 110 8.98 -0.11 -17.46
C ASN A 110 10.13 0.04 -18.48
N ALA A 111 11.29 0.54 -18.07
CA ALA A 111 12.50 0.54 -18.88
C ALA A 111 13.24 -0.80 -18.84
N ILE A 112 12.94 -1.68 -17.89
CA ILE A 112 13.55 -3.01 -17.78
C ILE A 112 12.83 -3.96 -18.75
N ASP A 113 13.57 -4.54 -19.69
CA ASP A 113 13.01 -5.49 -20.66
C ASP A 113 12.51 -6.76 -19.97
N GLY A 114 11.22 -7.06 -20.15
CA GLY A 114 10.52 -8.17 -19.51
C GLY A 114 9.81 -7.79 -18.21
N ILE A 115 9.85 -6.51 -17.80
CA ILE A 115 9.08 -6.00 -16.67
C ILE A 115 8.02 -5.01 -17.19
N THR A 116 6.82 -5.10 -16.64
CA THR A 116 5.74 -4.15 -16.92
C THR A 116 5.06 -3.74 -15.62
N ALA A 117 4.70 -2.48 -15.49
CA ALA A 117 4.01 -1.96 -14.33
C ALA A 117 2.89 -1.00 -14.73
N VAL A 118 1.78 -1.06 -14.01
CA VAL A 118 0.70 -0.08 -14.11
C VAL A 118 1.02 1.08 -13.18
N LYS A 119 0.84 2.32 -13.66
CA LYS A 119 1.09 3.51 -12.86
C LYS A 119 0.11 3.58 -11.68
N PRO A 120 0.59 3.59 -10.42
CA PRO A 120 -0.27 3.68 -9.26
C PRO A 120 -1.02 5.01 -9.20
N LYS A 121 -2.32 4.96 -8.93
CA LYS A 121 -3.19 6.13 -8.76
C LYS A 121 -3.22 6.65 -7.32
N ALA A 122 -2.78 5.84 -6.37
CA ALA A 122 -2.78 6.15 -4.95
C ALA A 122 -1.78 5.28 -4.18
N ALA A 123 -1.65 5.52 -2.87
CA ALA A 123 -0.82 4.78 -1.92
C ALA A 123 0.69 4.93 -2.16
N PHE A 124 1.48 3.89 -1.78
CA PHE A 124 2.96 3.90 -1.80
C PHE A 124 3.53 2.69 -2.52
N TYR A 125 2.72 1.96 -3.25
CA TYR A 125 3.05 0.64 -3.78
C TYR A 125 2.91 0.60 -5.28
N ILE A 126 3.83 -0.11 -5.92
CA ILE A 126 3.73 -0.53 -7.31
C ILE A 126 3.84 -2.05 -7.39
N PHE A 127 3.10 -2.67 -8.29
CA PHE A 127 2.97 -4.11 -8.42
C PHE A 127 3.34 -4.54 -9.84
N PRO A 128 4.64 -4.58 -10.16
CA PRO A 128 5.13 -4.94 -11.48
C PRO A 128 4.94 -6.41 -11.78
N LYS A 129 4.74 -6.70 -13.06
CA LYS A 129 4.67 -8.02 -13.65
C LYS A 129 5.99 -8.36 -14.33
N MET A 130 6.45 -9.60 -14.14
CA MET A 130 7.60 -10.20 -14.80
C MET A 130 7.17 -11.08 -15.97
N ASP A 131 7.95 -11.10 -17.03
CA ASP A 131 7.84 -12.11 -18.08
C ASP A 131 8.43 -13.44 -17.55
N VAL A 132 7.52 -14.32 -17.08
CA VAL A 132 7.91 -15.60 -16.48
C VAL A 132 8.66 -16.52 -17.45
N LYS A 133 8.40 -16.41 -18.76
CA LYS A 133 9.11 -17.23 -19.77
C LYS A 133 10.52 -16.71 -19.99
N LYS A 134 10.66 -15.39 -20.08
CA LYS A 134 11.96 -14.74 -20.25
C LYS A 134 12.90 -15.02 -19.10
N PHE A 135 12.42 -14.95 -17.87
CA PHE A 135 13.20 -15.14 -16.65
C PHE A 135 13.13 -16.56 -16.06
N ASN A 136 12.42 -17.48 -16.73
CA ASN A 136 12.18 -18.84 -16.25
C ASN A 136 11.58 -18.91 -14.83
N ILE A 137 10.68 -17.96 -14.48
CA ILE A 137 10.10 -17.89 -13.13
C ILE A 137 9.09 -19.01 -12.93
N THR A 138 9.33 -19.85 -11.95
CA THR A 138 8.43 -20.92 -11.51
C THR A 138 7.99 -20.75 -10.07
N ASP A 139 8.80 -20.03 -9.27
CA ASP A 139 8.58 -19.77 -7.84
C ASP A 139 8.93 -18.31 -7.51
N ASP A 140 7.94 -17.52 -7.08
CA ASP A 140 8.12 -16.13 -6.73
C ASP A 140 8.82 -15.91 -5.38
N GLU A 141 8.82 -16.93 -4.51
CA GLU A 141 9.60 -16.91 -3.26
C GLU A 141 11.09 -17.07 -3.55
N GLN A 142 11.44 -18.05 -4.39
CA GLN A 142 12.84 -18.25 -4.78
C GLN A 142 13.37 -17.00 -5.52
N PHE A 143 12.57 -16.41 -6.43
CA PHE A 143 12.94 -15.14 -7.07
C PHE A 143 13.26 -14.04 -6.05
N ALA A 144 12.39 -13.86 -5.04
CA ALA A 144 12.60 -12.85 -4.01
C ALA A 144 13.86 -13.11 -3.16
N LEU A 145 14.16 -14.38 -2.89
CA LEU A 145 15.38 -14.78 -2.18
C LEU A 145 16.63 -14.56 -3.02
N ASP A 146 16.62 -14.89 -4.29
CA ASP A 146 17.74 -14.69 -5.21
C ASP A 146 18.08 -13.19 -5.32
N LEU A 147 17.08 -12.34 -5.50
CA LEU A 147 17.24 -10.89 -5.52
C LEU A 147 17.83 -10.36 -4.19
N LEU A 148 17.32 -10.86 -3.06
CA LEU A 148 17.82 -10.48 -1.75
C LEU A 148 19.28 -10.90 -1.55
N HIS A 149 19.64 -12.10 -1.96
CA HIS A 149 20.99 -12.62 -1.82
C HIS A 149 21.99 -11.86 -2.72
N GLU A 150 21.61 -11.61 -3.96
CA GLU A 150 22.53 -10.99 -4.94
C GLU A 150 22.63 -9.47 -4.77
N LYS A 151 21.48 -8.78 -4.67
CA LYS A 151 21.42 -7.31 -4.68
C LYS A 151 21.09 -6.67 -3.33
N ARG A 152 20.81 -7.46 -2.29
CA ARG A 152 20.38 -6.95 -0.97
C ARG A 152 19.07 -6.15 -1.03
N ILE A 153 18.23 -6.39 -2.05
CA ILE A 153 16.93 -5.76 -2.23
C ILE A 153 15.85 -6.70 -1.71
N LEU A 154 15.12 -6.25 -0.69
CA LEU A 154 13.96 -6.97 -0.16
C LEU A 154 12.68 -6.44 -0.80
N ILE A 155 11.96 -7.32 -1.48
CA ILE A 155 10.64 -7.07 -2.05
C ILE A 155 9.58 -7.94 -1.37
N THR A 156 8.31 -7.71 -1.70
CA THR A 156 7.24 -8.65 -1.31
C THR A 156 6.77 -9.39 -2.56
N ARG A 157 6.87 -10.72 -2.54
CA ARG A 157 6.39 -11.57 -3.64
C ARG A 157 4.87 -11.51 -3.82
N GLY A 158 4.38 -11.79 -5.03
CA GLY A 158 2.95 -11.78 -5.35
C GLY A 158 2.16 -12.80 -4.56
N GLY A 159 2.69 -14.01 -4.39
CA GLY A 159 2.09 -15.06 -3.58
C GLY A 159 1.83 -14.67 -2.12
N GLY A 160 2.59 -13.71 -1.57
CA GLY A 160 2.32 -13.13 -0.25
C GLY A 160 1.00 -12.35 -0.15
N PHE A 161 0.35 -12.05 -1.29
CA PHE A 161 -0.97 -11.44 -1.42
C PHE A 161 -2.02 -12.40 -1.99
N ASN A 162 -1.77 -13.72 -1.96
CA ASN A 162 -2.60 -14.73 -2.61
C ASN A 162 -2.73 -14.51 -4.14
N TRP A 163 -1.74 -13.90 -4.77
CA TRP A 163 -1.69 -13.79 -6.22
C TRP A 163 -1.42 -15.18 -6.83
N GLY A 164 -2.26 -15.59 -7.80
CA GLY A 164 -2.31 -16.98 -8.26
C GLY A 164 -1.21 -17.38 -9.27
N ALA A 165 -0.30 -16.49 -9.63
CA ALA A 165 0.80 -16.75 -10.55
C ALA A 165 2.12 -16.20 -10.01
N PRO A 166 3.28 -16.81 -10.32
CA PRO A 166 4.57 -16.34 -9.79
C PRO A 166 5.16 -15.15 -10.58
N ASP A 167 4.31 -14.32 -11.16
CA ASP A 167 4.67 -13.31 -12.15
C ASP A 167 4.62 -11.87 -11.62
N HIS A 168 4.32 -11.65 -10.35
CA HIS A 168 4.25 -10.32 -9.76
C HIS A 168 5.04 -10.20 -8.46
N PHE A 169 5.49 -8.97 -8.18
CA PHE A 169 6.06 -8.59 -6.89
C PHE A 169 5.68 -7.14 -6.54
N ARG A 170 5.79 -6.79 -5.26
CA ARG A 170 5.47 -5.44 -4.80
C ARG A 170 6.72 -4.68 -4.40
N ILE A 171 6.83 -3.44 -4.86
CA ILE A 171 7.81 -2.47 -4.41
C ILE A 171 7.11 -1.35 -3.64
N VAL A 172 7.77 -0.85 -2.58
CA VAL A 172 7.38 0.33 -1.83
C VAL A 172 8.28 1.48 -2.29
N TYR A 173 7.72 2.58 -2.82
CA TYR A 173 8.50 3.71 -3.31
C TYR A 173 8.65 4.85 -2.27
N LEU A 174 8.70 4.51 -0.97
CA LEU A 174 8.92 5.48 0.12
C LEU A 174 10.39 5.79 0.45
N PRO A 175 11.40 4.97 0.13
CA PRO A 175 12.79 5.34 0.35
C PRO A 175 13.16 6.66 -0.33
N ARG A 176 14.22 7.33 0.14
CA ARG A 176 14.69 8.56 -0.50
C ARG A 176 15.08 8.32 -1.96
N MET A 177 14.95 9.34 -2.81
CA MET A 177 15.19 9.24 -4.25
C MET A 177 16.58 8.65 -4.59
N GLY A 178 17.63 8.98 -3.83
CA GLY A 178 18.97 8.39 -4.02
C GLY A 178 18.96 6.87 -3.87
N VAL A 179 18.34 6.37 -2.79
CA VAL A 179 18.20 4.93 -2.53
C VAL A 179 17.35 4.25 -3.61
N LEU A 180 16.28 4.91 -4.07
CA LEU A 180 15.45 4.36 -5.16
C LEU A 180 16.22 4.27 -6.48
N ARG A 181 17.09 5.25 -6.77
CA ARG A 181 17.94 5.22 -7.98
C ARG A 181 18.92 4.06 -7.95
N GLU A 182 19.59 3.87 -6.84
CA GLU A 182 20.50 2.73 -6.64
C GLU A 182 19.74 1.40 -6.75
N ALA A 183 18.64 1.25 -6.04
CA ALA A 183 17.85 0.02 -6.08
C ALA A 183 17.27 -0.29 -7.47
N MET A 184 16.84 0.72 -8.24
CA MET A 184 16.33 0.49 -9.60
C MET A 184 17.46 0.14 -10.58
N ALA A 185 18.67 0.70 -10.41
CA ALA A 185 19.84 0.32 -11.20
C ALA A 185 20.26 -1.12 -10.91
N ASP A 186 20.32 -1.51 -9.62
CA ASP A 186 20.64 -2.87 -9.19
C ASP A 186 19.58 -3.88 -9.67
N LEU A 187 18.31 -3.47 -9.66
CA LEU A 187 17.22 -4.31 -10.15
C LEU A 187 17.33 -4.50 -11.69
N ALA A 188 17.66 -3.46 -12.42
CA ALA A 188 17.88 -3.54 -13.87
C ALA A 188 19.05 -4.46 -14.21
N ASP A 189 20.19 -4.29 -13.54
CA ASP A 189 21.37 -5.16 -13.68
C ASP A 189 21.04 -6.63 -13.35
N PHE A 190 20.28 -6.86 -12.29
CA PHE A 190 19.83 -8.21 -11.93
C PHE A 190 19.00 -8.84 -13.07
N PHE A 191 18.03 -8.15 -13.63
CA PHE A 191 17.17 -8.68 -14.68
C PHE A 191 17.85 -8.86 -16.04
N GLU A 192 19.02 -8.25 -16.28
CA GLU A 192 19.78 -8.45 -17.52
C GLU A 192 20.24 -9.90 -17.68
N HIS A 193 20.62 -10.54 -16.59
CA HIS A 193 21.20 -11.89 -16.61
C HIS A 193 20.42 -12.94 -15.82
N TYR A 194 19.43 -12.53 -15.04
CA TYR A 194 18.69 -13.45 -14.18
C TYR A 194 17.87 -14.47 -14.98
N ARG A 195 18.02 -15.71 -14.59
CA ARG A 195 17.17 -16.85 -14.96
C ARG A 195 17.04 -17.73 -13.72
N GLN A 196 15.81 -18.02 -13.32
CA GLN A 196 15.57 -18.92 -12.20
C GLN A 196 16.00 -20.34 -12.60
N SER A 197 16.80 -20.98 -11.73
CA SER A 197 17.33 -22.34 -11.93
C SER A 197 16.28 -23.42 -11.62
#